data_85b26a6ccadee18204e73247e50fad81
#
_entry.id   85b26a6ccadee18204e73247e50fad81
#
_cell.length_a   1.000
_cell.length_b   1.000
_cell.length_c   1.000
_cell.angle_alpha   90.00
_cell.angle_beta   90.00
_cell.angle_gamma   90.00
#
_symmetry.space_group_name_H-M   'P 1'
#
loop_
_entity.id
_entity.type
_entity.pdbx_description
1 polymer ?
#
loop_
_entity_poly.entity_id
_entity_poly.type
_entity_poly.pdbx_seq_one_letter_code
_entity_poly.pdbx_strand_id
1 'polypeptide(L)'
;LDEKINKTGDIWHIFLRRAKEGVIYSWKIDDSPELLDPYAFSYTNHKECKNKKSIAVKKELFKERHLDTPMSESIIYEVHIKLFTQNSNSLVKFPGKYKGFMEKIPYLKELGITAVEFLPVYEWDEYTGRYDSHNKVLENVWGYNPISFFAPTKKFSSKKNLDSFDEVVELKELIKELHKNGIEVILDVVYNHTAEGGNGGHLYNFKAMNKSGFYILEKDGENYTNYSGCGNTFNCNTVMSKDIILNSLKYWYLDMGVDGFRFDLAPILGRDEHGQWGGQSVLNEIAQDPILSHCKLISESWDLGGYYVGDMPAGWSEWNGKYRDVVRKFIKGDFGQISDLVKRISGSPDIFKRGNRSPYNSINFISCHDGFTLYDLVSYNTKHNLNNGENNRDGENHNNSYNWGEEGETKNIEILNLRKKLIKNFFLILMISQGTPMFLMGDECGRTQHGNNNAYCQDNKSTWLDWERAEEFKDIYNFVKNMIKLRKSYSIFKKDSYWECDDCKASDVILHGTKLHSPDFSYHSLSIAFELKDINSDTKFYVALNSYYGDLQFELPPLEKGKKWYALVDTSKEDKYNFSNTPA
;
A
#
# COMPACT_ATOMS: atom_id res chain seq x y z
N LEU A 1 37.68 10.95 17.26
CA LEU A 1 38.25 10.94 15.90
C LEU A 1 39.05 12.23 15.67
N ASP A 2 40.14 12.12 14.88
CA ASP A 2 40.96 13.28 14.48
C ASP A 2 40.37 13.86 13.18
N GLU A 3 40.07 15.15 13.17
CA GLU A 3 39.46 15.81 12.01
C GLU A 3 40.32 15.73 10.76
N LYS A 4 41.64 15.81 10.88
CA LYS A 4 42.59 15.73 9.76
C LYS A 4 42.71 14.33 9.13
N ILE A 5 42.39 13.29 9.89
CA ILE A 5 42.55 11.89 9.49
C ILE A 5 41.19 11.25 9.18
N ASN A 6 40.17 11.61 9.96
CA ASN A 6 38.90 10.93 9.99
C ASN A 6 37.74 11.74 9.41
N LYS A 7 38.02 12.84 8.68
CA LYS A 7 36.99 13.66 8.05
C LYS A 7 37.36 13.94 6.60
N THR A 8 36.39 13.77 5.71
CA THR A 8 36.49 14.15 4.28
C THR A 8 35.23 14.94 3.92
N GLY A 9 35.39 16.23 3.66
CA GLY A 9 34.27 17.15 3.55
C GLY A 9 33.50 17.17 4.88
N ASP A 10 32.20 16.86 4.84
CA ASP A 10 31.35 16.80 6.03
C ASP A 10 31.16 15.38 6.59
N ILE A 11 31.86 14.38 6.00
CA ILE A 11 31.73 12.98 6.40
C ILE A 11 32.84 12.57 7.35
N TRP A 12 32.46 12.12 8.54
CA TRP A 12 33.35 11.48 9.48
C TRP A 12 33.44 9.98 9.23
N HIS A 13 34.67 9.43 9.24
CA HIS A 13 34.93 8.04 8.95
C HIS A 13 36.10 7.50 9.75
N ILE A 14 36.11 6.17 9.97
CA ILE A 14 37.23 5.48 10.59
C ILE A 14 37.42 4.11 9.94
N PHE A 15 38.68 3.74 9.71
CA PHE A 15 39.04 2.40 9.31
C PHE A 15 39.59 1.62 10.50
N LEU A 16 38.85 0.61 10.94
CA LEU A 16 39.25 -0.26 12.04
C LEU A 16 39.93 -1.53 11.49
N ARG A 17 41.23 -1.62 11.66
CA ARG A 17 41.97 -2.86 11.33
C ARG A 17 41.43 -4.00 12.19
N ARG A 18 41.15 -5.17 11.57
CA ARG A 18 40.62 -6.37 12.22
C ARG A 18 39.15 -6.29 12.69
N ALA A 19 38.43 -5.22 12.40
CA ALA A 19 36.98 -5.24 12.59
C ALA A 19 36.37 -6.32 11.69
N LYS A 20 35.48 -7.12 12.27
CA LYS A 20 34.74 -8.18 11.57
C LYS A 20 33.27 -7.79 11.48
N GLU A 21 32.57 -8.43 10.62
CA GLU A 21 31.12 -8.42 10.63
C GLU A 21 30.59 -8.81 12.01
N GLY A 22 29.51 -8.14 12.47
CA GLY A 22 28.97 -8.32 13.81
C GLY A 22 29.57 -7.40 14.88
N VAL A 23 30.55 -6.51 14.53
CA VAL A 23 31.05 -5.52 15.50
C VAL A 23 29.92 -4.56 15.89
N ILE A 24 29.71 -4.42 17.19
CA ILE A 24 28.73 -3.50 17.79
C ILE A 24 29.43 -2.15 18.05
N TYR A 25 28.80 -1.05 17.64
CA TYR A 25 29.35 0.28 17.79
C TYR A 25 28.26 1.35 17.97
N SER A 26 28.64 2.52 18.40
CA SER A 26 27.83 3.73 18.44
C SER A 26 28.68 4.95 18.10
N TRP A 27 28.03 6.04 17.74
CA TRP A 27 28.68 7.33 17.59
C TRP A 27 28.44 8.19 18.83
N LYS A 28 29.35 9.09 19.13
CA LYS A 28 29.17 10.15 20.10
C LYS A 28 29.67 11.44 19.50
N ILE A 29 28.83 12.46 19.51
CA ILE A 29 29.13 13.79 19.00
C ILE A 29 29.13 14.74 20.21
N ASP A 30 30.27 15.32 20.52
CA ASP A 30 30.49 16.22 21.67
C ASP A 30 29.89 15.62 22.97
N ASP A 31 28.98 16.34 23.61
CA ASP A 31 28.30 15.90 24.84
C ASP A 31 27.00 15.14 24.60
N SER A 32 26.72 14.72 23.36
CA SER A 32 25.53 13.94 23.05
C SER A 32 25.54 12.58 23.78
N PRO A 33 24.37 11.94 23.97
CA PRO A 33 24.33 10.51 24.29
C PRO A 33 24.96 9.68 23.16
N GLU A 34 25.09 8.39 23.36
CA GLU A 34 25.46 7.48 22.28
C GLU A 34 24.38 7.48 21.19
N LEU A 35 24.80 7.69 19.95
CA LEU A 35 23.94 7.82 18.79
C LEU A 35 24.04 6.60 17.90
N LEU A 36 22.93 6.28 17.23
CA LEU A 36 22.86 5.26 16.19
C LEU A 36 23.51 5.79 14.91
N ASP A 37 24.16 4.91 14.18
CA ASP A 37 24.62 5.22 12.83
C ASP A 37 23.42 5.17 11.87
N PRO A 38 23.06 6.26 11.20
CA PRO A 38 21.94 6.26 10.24
C PRO A 38 22.19 5.37 9.02
N TYR A 39 23.42 4.97 8.74
CA TYR A 39 23.82 4.04 7.68
C TYR A 39 23.98 2.59 8.14
N ALA A 40 23.66 2.27 9.40
CA ALA A 40 23.74 0.88 9.89
C ALA A 40 22.69 -0.02 9.23
N PHE A 41 23.09 -1.25 8.88
CA PHE A 41 22.22 -2.27 8.29
C PHE A 41 21.57 -3.18 9.33
N SER A 42 21.93 -3.03 10.60
CA SER A 42 21.37 -3.77 11.73
C SER A 42 21.65 -3.06 13.05
N TYR A 43 20.81 -3.29 14.04
CA TYR A 43 20.95 -2.77 15.39
C TYR A 43 20.84 -3.89 16.42
N THR A 44 21.38 -3.67 17.64
CA THR A 44 21.16 -4.59 18.75
C THR A 44 19.68 -4.64 19.13
N ASN A 45 19.21 -5.79 19.61
CA ASN A 45 17.82 -5.92 20.02
C ASN A 45 17.63 -5.45 21.46
N HIS A 46 17.33 -4.17 21.62
CA HIS A 46 16.98 -3.58 22.90
C HIS A 46 15.53 -3.07 22.84
N LYS A 47 14.77 -3.25 23.94
CA LYS A 47 13.36 -2.83 23.98
C LYS A 47 13.21 -1.32 23.79
N GLU A 48 14.06 -0.54 24.45
CA GLU A 48 14.08 0.91 24.29
C GLU A 48 15.05 1.31 23.17
N CYS A 49 14.56 1.98 22.15
CA CYS A 49 15.36 2.39 20.98
C CYS A 49 16.61 3.20 21.34
N LYS A 50 16.52 4.07 22.34
CA LYS A 50 17.68 4.86 22.84
C LYS A 50 18.86 4.02 23.36
N ASN A 51 18.64 2.75 23.70
CA ASN A 51 19.66 1.83 24.19
C ASN A 51 20.19 0.88 23.11
N LYS A 52 19.67 0.98 21.87
CA LYS A 52 20.20 0.22 20.74
C LYS A 52 21.59 0.70 20.36
N LYS A 53 22.35 -0.16 19.74
CA LYS A 53 23.65 0.12 19.11
C LYS A 53 23.67 -0.41 17.70
N SER A 54 24.48 0.18 16.85
CA SER A 54 24.67 -0.23 15.46
C SER A 54 25.50 -1.50 15.39
N ILE A 55 25.18 -2.36 14.42
CA ILE A 55 25.94 -3.59 14.12
C ILE A 55 26.51 -3.47 12.70
N ALA A 56 27.81 -3.68 12.57
CA ALA A 56 28.49 -3.68 11.28
C ALA A 56 28.09 -4.95 10.49
N VAL A 57 27.49 -4.77 9.34
CA VAL A 57 27.08 -5.85 8.42
C VAL A 57 27.75 -5.62 7.08
N LYS A 58 28.28 -6.66 6.49
CA LYS A 58 28.89 -6.62 5.16
C LYS A 58 27.81 -6.52 4.07
N LYS A 59 27.98 -5.58 3.15
CA LYS A 59 27.14 -5.51 1.96
C LYS A 59 27.42 -6.67 1.03
N GLU A 60 26.36 -7.27 0.51
CA GLU A 60 26.43 -8.31 -0.50
C GLU A 60 25.33 -8.09 -1.52
N LEU A 61 25.69 -7.92 -2.79
CA LEU A 61 24.73 -7.74 -3.87
C LEU A 61 23.74 -8.91 -3.93
N PHE A 62 22.51 -8.59 -4.25
CA PHE A 62 21.50 -9.58 -4.59
C PHE A 62 21.89 -10.24 -5.92
N LYS A 63 21.93 -11.57 -5.95
CA LYS A 63 22.48 -12.32 -7.08
C LYS A 63 21.42 -12.80 -8.09
N GLU A 64 20.19 -12.86 -7.65
CA GLU A 64 19.04 -13.27 -8.46
C GLU A 64 18.59 -12.11 -9.34
N ARG A 65 17.96 -12.41 -10.47
CA ARG A 65 17.39 -11.39 -11.37
C ARG A 65 16.07 -10.87 -10.78
N HIS A 66 15.83 -9.57 -10.87
CA HIS A 66 14.52 -8.97 -10.64
C HIS A 66 13.49 -9.50 -11.66
N LEU A 67 12.22 -9.51 -11.27
CA LEU A 67 11.16 -10.09 -12.11
C LEU A 67 10.71 -9.16 -13.22
N ASP A 68 10.80 -7.85 -13.03
CA ASP A 68 10.42 -6.80 -13.99
C ASP A 68 8.98 -6.97 -14.55
N THR A 69 8.02 -7.36 -13.70
CA THR A 69 6.62 -7.49 -14.09
C THR A 69 6.05 -6.14 -14.50
N PRO A 70 5.49 -5.97 -15.72
CA PRO A 70 4.90 -4.70 -16.11
C PRO A 70 3.78 -4.26 -15.15
N MET A 71 3.61 -2.95 -14.94
CA MET A 71 2.53 -2.42 -14.10
C MET A 71 1.15 -2.86 -14.60
N SER A 72 0.96 -3.03 -15.91
CA SER A 72 -0.26 -3.54 -16.54
C SER A 72 -0.59 -4.98 -16.16
N GLU A 73 0.42 -5.78 -15.81
CA GLU A 73 0.28 -7.17 -15.36
C GLU A 73 0.28 -7.30 -13.84
N SER A 74 0.54 -6.20 -13.13
CA SER A 74 0.68 -6.20 -11.67
C SER A 74 -0.67 -6.30 -10.97
N ILE A 75 -0.71 -7.14 -9.93
CA ILE A 75 -1.78 -7.27 -8.94
C ILE A 75 -1.09 -7.16 -7.58
N ILE A 76 -1.29 -6.03 -6.91
CA ILE A 76 -0.56 -5.69 -5.67
C ILE A 76 -1.39 -6.13 -4.46
N TYR A 77 -0.73 -6.77 -3.51
CA TYR A 77 -1.30 -7.20 -2.23
C TYR A 77 -0.58 -6.47 -1.10
N GLU A 78 -1.23 -5.48 -0.51
CA GLU A 78 -0.71 -4.74 0.64
C GLU A 78 -0.77 -5.63 1.88
N VAL A 79 0.36 -5.83 2.57
CA VAL A 79 0.44 -6.80 3.66
C VAL A 79 1.45 -6.44 4.74
N HIS A 80 1.09 -6.67 6.00
CA HIS A 80 1.97 -6.55 7.15
C HIS A 80 2.52 -7.92 7.54
N ILE A 81 3.84 -8.10 7.56
CA ILE A 81 4.52 -9.38 7.79
C ILE A 81 4.04 -10.08 9.07
N LYS A 82 3.97 -9.35 10.19
CA LYS A 82 3.55 -9.92 11.46
C LYS A 82 2.06 -10.25 11.47
N LEU A 83 1.21 -9.28 11.14
CA LEU A 83 -0.24 -9.42 11.28
C LEU A 83 -0.82 -10.52 10.38
N PHE A 84 -0.16 -10.81 9.26
CA PHE A 84 -0.57 -11.84 8.31
C PHE A 84 -0.51 -13.26 8.88
N THR A 85 0.47 -13.56 9.73
CA THR A 85 0.67 -14.94 10.25
C THR A 85 0.68 -15.05 11.77
N GLN A 86 0.50 -13.95 12.51
CA GLN A 86 0.64 -13.93 13.96
C GLN A 86 -0.42 -14.77 14.67
N ASN A 87 -1.63 -14.88 14.13
CA ASN A 87 -2.68 -15.69 14.70
C ASN A 87 -2.28 -17.18 14.72
N SER A 88 -2.51 -17.88 15.82
CA SER A 88 -2.15 -19.30 15.96
C SER A 88 -2.83 -20.21 14.94
N ASN A 89 -4.04 -19.83 14.46
CA ASN A 89 -4.75 -20.56 13.41
C ASN A 89 -4.14 -20.38 12.00
N SER A 90 -3.09 -19.57 11.86
CA SER A 90 -2.26 -19.57 10.65
C SER A 90 -1.51 -20.87 10.43
N LEU A 91 -1.29 -21.65 11.49
CA LEU A 91 -0.62 -22.95 11.52
C LEU A 91 0.82 -22.92 11.00
N VAL A 92 1.46 -21.75 10.95
CA VAL A 92 2.86 -21.62 10.54
C VAL A 92 3.80 -21.89 11.72
N LYS A 93 5.00 -22.34 11.43
CA LYS A 93 6.01 -22.66 12.45
C LYS A 93 6.56 -21.43 13.18
N PHE A 94 6.61 -20.28 12.50
CA PHE A 94 7.15 -19.04 13.03
C PHE A 94 6.12 -17.88 12.87
N PRO A 95 5.05 -17.85 13.70
CA PRO A 95 4.02 -16.83 13.58
C PRO A 95 4.58 -15.40 13.68
N GLY A 96 4.15 -14.50 12.81
CA GLY A 96 4.56 -13.10 12.78
C GLY A 96 6.00 -12.83 12.35
N LYS A 97 6.68 -13.80 11.73
CA LYS A 97 8.09 -13.73 11.34
C LYS A 97 8.27 -13.89 9.83
N TYR A 98 9.43 -13.43 9.30
CA TYR A 98 9.79 -13.62 7.88
C TYR A 98 9.61 -15.07 7.44
N LYS A 99 10.10 -16.03 8.24
CA LYS A 99 9.97 -17.47 7.94
C LYS A 99 8.52 -17.96 7.96
N GLY A 100 7.70 -17.45 8.87
CA GLY A 100 6.27 -17.78 8.88
C GLY A 100 5.54 -17.22 7.66
N PHE A 101 5.93 -16.03 7.20
CA PHE A 101 5.39 -15.47 5.96
C PHE A 101 5.73 -16.34 4.75
N MET A 102 6.96 -16.87 4.65
CA MET A 102 7.36 -17.77 3.56
C MET A 102 6.45 -18.99 3.44
N GLU A 103 5.95 -19.54 4.56
CA GLU A 103 5.04 -20.68 4.56
C GLU A 103 3.67 -20.38 3.94
N LYS A 104 3.32 -19.09 3.79
CA LYS A 104 2.07 -18.62 3.17
C LYS A 104 2.22 -18.15 1.71
N ILE A 105 3.41 -18.21 1.13
CA ILE A 105 3.63 -17.87 -0.29
C ILE A 105 2.76 -18.72 -1.24
N PRO A 106 2.53 -20.03 -1.02
CA PRO A 106 1.62 -20.82 -1.84
C PRO A 106 0.19 -20.27 -1.91
N TYR A 107 -0.34 -19.74 -0.79
CA TYR A 107 -1.64 -19.08 -0.74
C TYR A 107 -1.67 -17.83 -1.64
N LEU A 108 -0.67 -16.97 -1.56
CA LEU A 108 -0.55 -15.76 -2.37
C LEU A 108 -0.43 -16.09 -3.86
N LYS A 109 0.36 -17.11 -4.19
CA LYS A 109 0.51 -17.60 -5.56
C LYS A 109 -0.80 -18.17 -6.11
N GLU A 110 -1.53 -18.94 -5.32
CA GLU A 110 -2.82 -19.52 -5.70
C GLU A 110 -3.87 -18.42 -5.91
N LEU A 111 -3.89 -17.38 -5.07
CA LEU A 111 -4.76 -16.21 -5.24
C LEU A 111 -4.46 -15.48 -6.55
N GLY A 112 -3.21 -15.53 -7.02
CA GLY A 112 -2.79 -15.01 -8.32
C GLY A 112 -2.21 -13.62 -8.28
N ILE A 113 -1.79 -13.12 -7.11
CA ILE A 113 -1.09 -11.83 -6.99
C ILE A 113 0.30 -11.89 -7.64
N THR A 114 0.85 -10.75 -8.00
CA THR A 114 2.15 -10.64 -8.66
C THR A 114 3.15 -9.80 -7.87
N ALA A 115 2.69 -9.02 -6.91
CA ALA A 115 3.54 -8.25 -6.03
C ALA A 115 2.94 -8.18 -4.63
N VAL A 116 3.79 -8.27 -3.60
CA VAL A 116 3.44 -7.89 -2.23
C VAL A 116 3.97 -6.48 -1.98
N GLU A 117 3.14 -5.62 -1.36
CA GLU A 117 3.55 -4.34 -0.82
C GLU A 117 3.61 -4.47 0.70
N PHE A 118 4.83 -4.57 1.25
CA PHE A 118 5.02 -4.72 2.68
C PHE A 118 4.91 -3.37 3.37
N LEU A 119 4.06 -3.28 4.40
CA LEU A 119 4.13 -2.19 5.37
C LEU A 119 5.56 -2.08 5.91
N PRO A 120 5.96 -0.94 6.52
CA PRO A 120 7.36 -0.68 6.82
C PRO A 120 8.09 -1.85 7.50
N VAL A 121 9.23 -2.21 6.93
CA VAL A 121 10.11 -3.28 7.46
C VAL A 121 11.37 -2.73 8.11
N TYR A 122 11.52 -1.40 8.17
CA TYR A 122 12.63 -0.76 8.84
C TYR A 122 12.59 -0.97 10.35
N GLU A 123 13.70 -0.73 11.02
CA GLU A 123 13.69 -0.61 12.47
C GLU A 123 13.00 0.69 12.88
N TRP A 124 12.02 0.60 13.78
CA TRP A 124 11.21 1.74 14.22
C TRP A 124 11.08 1.80 15.75
N ASP A 125 10.70 2.96 16.27
CA ASP A 125 10.34 3.11 17.67
C ASP A 125 8.87 2.71 17.89
N GLU A 126 8.64 1.72 18.77
CA GLU A 126 7.30 1.25 19.11
C GLU A 126 6.56 2.16 20.08
N TYR A 127 7.26 3.10 20.70
CA TYR A 127 6.66 3.94 21.73
C TYR A 127 5.65 4.92 21.14
N THR A 128 4.40 4.80 21.58
CA THR A 128 3.30 5.67 21.15
C THR A 128 2.95 6.76 22.16
N GLY A 129 3.35 6.62 23.42
CA GLY A 129 2.86 7.45 24.51
C GLY A 129 1.38 7.24 24.84
N ARG A 130 0.75 6.17 24.32
CA ARG A 130 -0.67 5.88 24.49
C ARG A 130 -0.87 4.68 25.41
N TYR A 131 -2.05 4.62 26.01
CA TYR A 131 -2.45 3.56 26.91
C TYR A 131 -3.89 3.12 26.56
N ASP A 132 -4.14 1.82 26.64
CA ASP A 132 -5.49 1.29 26.53
C ASP A 132 -6.36 1.61 27.77
N SER A 133 -7.62 1.22 27.75
CA SER A 133 -8.56 1.39 28.87
C SER A 133 -8.15 0.67 30.17
N HIS A 134 -7.16 -0.22 30.11
CA HIS A 134 -6.60 -0.97 31.25
C HIS A 134 -5.21 -0.46 31.66
N ASN A 135 -4.81 0.72 31.21
CA ASN A 135 -3.49 1.31 31.45
C ASN A 135 -2.30 0.47 30.90
N LYS A 136 -2.54 -0.39 29.92
CA LYS A 136 -1.48 -1.07 29.20
C LYS A 136 -0.91 -0.14 28.13
N VAL A 137 0.42 -0.06 28.04
CA VAL A 137 1.09 0.69 26.98
C VAL A 137 0.74 0.10 25.62
N LEU A 138 0.32 0.95 24.70
CA LEU A 138 0.09 0.61 23.30
C LEU A 138 1.39 0.83 22.52
N GLU A 139 1.75 -0.14 21.69
CA GLU A 139 2.96 -0.12 20.89
C GLU A 139 2.61 0.02 19.40
N ASN A 140 3.34 0.87 18.66
CA ASN A 140 3.19 1.00 17.20
C ASN A 140 3.61 -0.30 16.53
N VAL A 141 2.67 -0.97 15.88
CA VAL A 141 2.92 -2.23 15.18
C VAL A 141 3.15 -2.04 13.69
N TRP A 142 2.64 -0.98 13.08
CA TRP A 142 2.73 -0.76 11.64
C TRP A 142 4.13 -0.37 11.15
N GLY A 143 4.91 0.34 11.99
CA GLY A 143 6.27 0.72 11.65
C GLY A 143 6.46 2.12 11.07
N TYR A 144 5.41 2.94 10.95
CA TYR A 144 5.52 4.33 10.49
C TYR A 144 6.11 5.26 11.57
N ASN A 145 7.26 4.89 12.09
CA ASN A 145 8.02 5.68 13.08
C ASN A 145 9.52 5.32 13.00
N PRO A 146 10.19 5.55 11.85
CA PRO A 146 11.51 4.99 11.58
C PRO A 146 12.63 5.63 12.41
N ILE A 147 13.55 4.80 12.87
CA ILE A 147 14.84 5.24 13.46
C ILE A 147 16.00 5.09 12.47
N SER A 148 15.77 4.39 11.35
CA SER A 148 16.74 4.12 10.31
C SER A 148 16.02 3.91 8.97
N PHE A 149 16.76 4.13 7.88
CA PHE A 149 16.29 3.89 6.51
C PHE A 149 16.91 2.64 5.87
N PHE A 150 17.86 1.97 6.52
CA PHE A 150 18.60 0.83 5.97
C PHE A 150 18.31 -0.48 6.70
N ALA A 151 18.24 -0.45 8.04
CA ALA A 151 18.17 -1.66 8.84
C ALA A 151 16.77 -2.28 8.84
N PRO A 152 16.59 -3.53 8.40
CA PRO A 152 15.33 -4.23 8.62
C PRO A 152 15.11 -4.49 10.11
N THR A 153 13.85 -4.56 10.51
CA THR A 153 13.54 -4.76 11.92
C THR A 153 13.81 -6.19 12.39
N LYS A 154 14.42 -6.32 13.56
CA LYS A 154 14.59 -7.60 14.26
C LYS A 154 13.27 -8.23 14.72
N LYS A 155 12.21 -7.44 14.83
CA LYS A 155 10.90 -7.91 15.30
C LYS A 155 10.32 -9.04 14.45
N PHE A 156 10.68 -9.08 13.16
CA PHE A 156 10.21 -10.11 12.23
C PHE A 156 11.20 -11.28 12.04
N SER A 157 12.38 -11.25 12.66
CA SER A 157 13.31 -12.39 12.63
C SER A 157 12.80 -13.56 13.47
N SER A 158 12.98 -14.77 12.98
CA SER A 158 12.69 -16.02 13.69
C SER A 158 13.73 -16.36 14.76
N LYS A 159 14.89 -15.70 14.71
CA LYS A 159 16.00 -15.88 15.65
C LYS A 159 15.84 -15.00 16.87
N LYS A 160 16.26 -15.51 18.02
CA LYS A 160 16.22 -14.78 19.30
C LYS A 160 17.57 -14.18 19.70
N ASN A 161 18.60 -14.33 18.87
CA ASN A 161 19.91 -13.76 19.19
C ASN A 161 19.88 -12.24 19.07
N LEU A 162 20.19 -11.57 20.18
CA LEU A 162 20.02 -10.12 20.32
C LEU A 162 21.05 -9.29 19.54
N ASP A 163 22.22 -9.87 19.29
CA ASP A 163 23.42 -9.17 18.76
C ASP A 163 23.86 -9.71 17.39
N SER A 164 22.98 -10.46 16.70
CA SER A 164 23.18 -10.92 15.34
C SER A 164 22.50 -9.98 14.34
N PHE A 165 22.71 -10.23 13.05
CA PHE A 165 22.03 -9.56 11.93
C PHE A 165 21.17 -10.56 11.12
N ASP A 166 20.58 -11.53 11.81
CA ASP A 166 19.75 -12.59 11.20
C ASP A 166 18.53 -12.01 10.45
N GLU A 167 17.99 -10.86 10.86
CA GLU A 167 16.89 -10.18 10.19
C GLU A 167 17.22 -9.77 8.76
N VAL A 168 18.46 -9.36 8.50
CA VAL A 168 18.95 -9.01 7.15
C VAL A 168 18.95 -10.26 6.27
N VAL A 169 19.46 -11.37 6.81
CA VAL A 169 19.53 -12.65 6.10
C VAL A 169 18.13 -13.20 5.83
N GLU A 170 17.26 -13.25 6.85
CA GLU A 170 15.90 -13.80 6.72
C GLU A 170 15.01 -12.99 5.78
N LEU A 171 15.12 -11.66 5.78
CA LEU A 171 14.36 -10.83 4.82
C LEU A 171 14.87 -11.08 3.39
N LYS A 172 16.17 -11.16 3.18
CA LYS A 172 16.73 -11.48 1.87
C LYS A 172 16.30 -12.88 1.39
N GLU A 173 16.22 -13.88 2.30
CA GLU A 173 15.68 -15.21 2.00
C GLU A 173 14.19 -15.14 1.61
N LEU A 174 13.39 -14.33 2.31
CA LEU A 174 11.96 -14.12 1.98
C LEU A 174 11.80 -13.53 0.58
N ILE A 175 12.57 -12.48 0.24
CA ILE A 175 12.52 -11.85 -1.08
C ILE A 175 12.87 -12.87 -2.17
N LYS A 176 13.93 -13.65 -1.99
CA LYS A 176 14.31 -14.73 -2.92
C LYS A 176 13.20 -15.77 -3.12
N GLU A 177 12.54 -16.16 -2.03
CA GLU A 177 11.47 -17.16 -2.12
C GLU A 177 10.21 -16.59 -2.80
N LEU A 178 9.88 -15.31 -2.60
CA LEU A 178 8.83 -14.62 -3.34
C LEU A 178 9.15 -14.57 -4.84
N HIS A 179 10.37 -14.17 -5.22
CA HIS A 179 10.82 -14.15 -6.63
C HIS A 179 10.73 -15.51 -7.31
N LYS A 180 11.15 -16.60 -6.64
CA LYS A 180 10.98 -17.98 -7.18
C LYS A 180 9.53 -18.35 -7.47
N ASN A 181 8.60 -17.71 -6.78
CA ASN A 181 7.18 -17.92 -6.98
C ASN A 181 6.53 -16.88 -7.92
N GLY A 182 7.33 -16.01 -8.55
CA GLY A 182 6.87 -15.00 -9.50
C GLY A 182 6.16 -13.82 -8.81
N ILE A 183 6.53 -13.50 -7.57
CA ILE A 183 5.94 -12.41 -6.77
C ILE A 183 7.04 -11.40 -6.46
N GLU A 184 6.86 -10.17 -6.91
CA GLU A 184 7.72 -9.03 -6.64
C GLU A 184 7.52 -8.49 -5.23
N VAL A 185 8.50 -7.75 -4.73
CA VAL A 185 8.47 -7.12 -3.42
C VAL A 185 8.55 -5.60 -3.56
N ILE A 186 7.53 -4.93 -3.08
CA ILE A 186 7.46 -3.48 -2.93
C ILE A 186 7.57 -3.18 -1.43
N LEU A 187 8.44 -2.24 -1.05
CA LEU A 187 8.52 -1.78 0.35
C LEU A 187 7.82 -0.44 0.51
N ASP A 188 7.02 -0.34 1.56
CA ASP A 188 6.53 0.93 2.05
C ASP A 188 7.64 1.65 2.80
N VAL A 189 8.05 2.83 2.30
CA VAL A 189 9.21 3.58 2.77
C VAL A 189 8.80 4.91 3.36
N VAL A 190 9.31 5.19 4.57
CA VAL A 190 8.97 6.38 5.36
C VAL A 190 10.17 7.30 5.42
N TYR A 191 10.26 8.25 4.50
CA TYR A 191 11.32 9.28 4.48
C TYR A 191 10.80 10.66 4.90
N ASN A 192 9.50 10.79 5.11
CA ASN A 192 8.85 12.07 5.39
C ASN A 192 9.06 12.56 6.83
N HIS A 193 9.37 11.67 7.77
CA HIS A 193 9.64 11.99 9.17
C HIS A 193 10.51 10.90 9.82
N THR A 194 10.92 11.14 11.06
CA THR A 194 11.65 10.17 11.88
C THR A 194 11.04 10.05 13.27
N ALA A 195 11.36 8.96 13.97
CA ALA A 195 10.96 8.71 15.35
C ALA A 195 11.53 9.74 16.37
N GLU A 196 12.38 10.66 15.94
CA GLU A 196 12.90 11.70 16.81
C GLU A 196 11.85 12.74 17.22
N GLY A 197 10.67 12.78 16.57
CA GLY A 197 9.52 13.64 16.94
C GLY A 197 9.85 15.13 16.97
N GLY A 198 9.09 15.93 17.72
CA GLY A 198 9.33 17.38 17.91
C GLY A 198 10.44 17.69 18.92
N ASN A 199 10.43 18.92 19.48
CA ASN A 199 11.49 19.41 20.39
C ASN A 199 11.71 18.53 21.63
N GLY A 200 10.65 17.91 22.17
CA GLY A 200 10.74 16.98 23.32
C GLY A 200 11.03 15.52 22.95
N GLY A 201 11.24 15.21 21.67
CA GLY A 201 11.49 13.85 21.21
C GLY A 201 12.91 13.36 21.46
N HIS A 202 13.11 12.05 21.29
CA HIS A 202 14.38 11.41 21.55
C HIS A 202 15.48 11.83 20.55
N LEU A 203 16.74 11.68 20.97
CA LEU A 203 17.92 11.80 20.11
C LEU A 203 18.37 10.39 19.71
N TYR A 204 18.19 10.03 18.46
CA TYR A 204 18.70 8.77 17.92
C TYR A 204 19.91 8.98 17.03
N ASN A 205 19.86 9.96 16.13
CA ASN A 205 20.90 10.23 15.14
C ASN A 205 20.81 11.65 14.53
N PHE A 206 19.82 11.91 13.65
CA PHE A 206 19.76 13.08 12.77
C PHE A 206 19.71 14.42 13.51
N LYS A 207 18.93 14.54 14.59
CA LYS A 207 18.84 15.77 15.38
C LYS A 207 20.19 16.20 15.96
N ALA A 208 20.95 15.22 16.46
CA ALA A 208 22.25 15.48 17.08
C ALA A 208 23.34 15.76 16.03
N MET A 209 23.20 15.21 14.81
CA MET A 209 24.15 15.42 13.72
C MET A 209 24.01 16.81 13.10
N ASN A 210 22.81 17.17 12.64
CA ASN A 210 22.53 18.46 12.03
C ASN A 210 21.02 18.71 11.96
N LYS A 211 20.45 19.36 12.97
CA LYS A 211 19.02 19.63 13.08
C LYS A 211 18.45 20.31 11.83
N SER A 212 19.03 21.44 11.42
CA SER A 212 18.54 22.22 10.28
C SER A 212 18.87 21.60 8.92
N GLY A 213 19.86 20.71 8.88
CA GLY A 213 20.23 19.97 7.65
C GLY A 213 19.30 18.80 7.37
N PHE A 214 18.70 18.20 8.41
CA PHE A 214 17.82 17.03 8.25
C PHE A 214 16.33 17.32 8.47
N TYR A 215 15.96 18.49 9.01
CA TYR A 215 14.56 18.81 9.27
C TYR A 215 14.19 20.18 8.73
N ILE A 216 12.96 20.31 8.25
CA ILE A 216 12.37 21.61 7.92
C ILE A 216 11.92 22.25 9.23
N LEU A 217 12.46 23.44 9.52
CA LEU A 217 12.15 24.18 10.74
C LEU A 217 11.18 25.32 10.46
N GLU A 218 10.48 25.74 11.50
CA GLU A 218 9.69 26.96 11.49
C GLU A 218 10.61 28.18 11.36
N LYS A 219 10.03 29.35 11.09
CA LYS A 219 10.78 30.60 10.89
C LYS A 219 11.65 31.01 12.07
N ASP A 220 11.35 30.49 13.27
CA ASP A 220 12.15 30.75 14.50
C ASP A 220 13.46 29.95 14.52
N GLY A 221 13.64 28.97 13.62
CA GLY A 221 14.81 28.08 13.62
C GLY A 221 14.85 27.07 14.76
N GLU A 222 13.87 27.07 15.64
CA GLU A 222 13.81 26.28 16.86
C GLU A 222 12.78 25.14 16.75
N ASN A 223 11.58 25.42 16.26
CA ASN A 223 10.48 24.49 16.15
C ASN A 223 10.51 23.76 14.80
N TYR A 224 9.97 22.53 14.79
CA TYR A 224 9.85 21.71 13.58
C TYR A 224 8.53 22.00 12.88
N THR A 225 8.54 22.11 11.55
CA THR A 225 7.30 21.98 10.77
C THR A 225 6.75 20.57 10.93
N ASN A 226 5.45 20.39 10.71
CA ASN A 226 4.79 19.12 10.95
C ASN A 226 3.82 18.73 9.83
N TYR A 227 4.30 18.67 8.58
CA TYR A 227 3.51 18.20 7.44
C TYR A 227 3.18 16.70 7.51
N SER A 228 3.94 15.94 8.33
CA SER A 228 3.73 14.51 8.53
C SER A 228 2.67 14.16 9.58
N GLY A 229 2.35 15.08 10.48
CA GLY A 229 1.53 14.78 11.66
C GLY A 229 2.28 14.09 12.81
N CYS A 230 3.56 13.71 12.61
CA CYS A 230 4.37 12.92 13.54
C CYS A 230 5.36 13.76 14.37
N GLY A 231 5.22 15.09 14.34
CA GLY A 231 6.02 16.01 15.17
C GLY A 231 7.25 16.60 14.49
N ASN A 232 7.68 16.09 13.35
CA ASN A 232 8.72 16.66 12.51
C ASN A 232 8.44 16.43 11.03
N THR A 233 9.11 17.18 10.19
CA THR A 233 9.16 16.99 8.74
C THR A 233 10.60 16.84 8.32
N PHE A 234 10.96 15.70 7.72
CA PHE A 234 12.31 15.48 7.24
C PHE A 234 12.60 16.36 6.02
N ASN A 235 13.73 17.07 6.00
CA ASN A 235 14.14 17.91 4.88
C ASN A 235 14.82 17.05 3.80
N CYS A 236 14.02 16.46 2.92
CA CYS A 236 14.48 15.50 1.93
C CYS A 236 15.36 16.11 0.83
N ASN A 237 15.48 17.45 0.74
CA ASN A 237 16.10 18.13 -0.40
C ASN A 237 17.47 18.78 -0.09
N THR A 238 18.01 18.63 1.11
CA THR A 238 19.42 18.93 1.37
C THR A 238 20.33 17.89 0.72
N VAL A 239 21.57 18.25 0.46
CA VAL A 239 22.57 17.33 -0.14
C VAL A 239 22.70 16.05 0.70
N MET A 240 22.82 16.17 2.04
CA MET A 240 22.96 15.02 2.94
C MET A 240 21.73 14.13 2.95
N SER A 241 20.53 14.73 2.97
CA SER A 241 19.27 13.96 2.97
C SER A 241 19.03 13.25 1.65
N LYS A 242 19.32 13.91 0.53
CA LYS A 242 19.25 13.25 -0.80
C LYS A 242 20.18 12.05 -0.87
N ASP A 243 21.43 12.21 -0.43
CA ASP A 243 22.41 11.13 -0.43
C ASP A 243 21.96 9.94 0.39
N ILE A 244 21.45 10.16 1.61
CA ILE A 244 21.00 9.06 2.46
C ILE A 244 19.77 8.35 1.89
N ILE A 245 18.81 9.10 1.33
CA ILE A 245 17.61 8.54 0.69
C ILE A 245 18.00 7.70 -0.52
N LEU A 246 18.79 8.27 -1.46
CA LEU A 246 19.21 7.56 -2.66
C LEU A 246 20.06 6.32 -2.34
N ASN A 247 20.98 6.42 -1.39
CA ASN A 247 21.79 5.28 -0.96
C ASN A 247 20.95 4.19 -0.28
N SER A 248 19.94 4.57 0.50
CA SER A 248 19.01 3.63 1.12
C SER A 248 18.20 2.88 0.06
N LEU A 249 17.58 3.58 -0.89
CA LEU A 249 16.82 2.96 -1.97
C LEU A 249 17.70 2.02 -2.82
N LYS A 250 18.93 2.45 -3.15
CA LYS A 250 19.90 1.59 -3.89
C LYS A 250 20.30 0.35 -3.08
N TYR A 251 20.49 0.46 -1.76
CA TYR A 251 20.75 -0.69 -0.91
C TYR A 251 19.59 -1.70 -0.95
N TRP A 252 18.34 -1.22 -0.79
CA TRP A 252 17.18 -2.09 -0.85
C TRP A 252 17.03 -2.79 -2.20
N TYR A 253 17.30 -2.10 -3.29
CA TYR A 253 17.24 -2.67 -4.64
C TYR A 253 18.43 -3.60 -4.92
N LEU A 254 19.66 -3.10 -4.81
CA LEU A 254 20.87 -3.83 -5.25
C LEU A 254 21.31 -4.94 -4.29
N ASP A 255 21.20 -4.71 -2.96
CA ASP A 255 21.73 -5.63 -1.96
C ASP A 255 20.62 -6.53 -1.40
N MET A 256 19.40 -6.03 -1.24
CA MET A 256 18.30 -6.80 -0.68
C MET A 256 17.39 -7.45 -1.72
N GLY A 257 17.32 -6.91 -2.95
CA GLY A 257 16.56 -7.48 -4.07
C GLY A 257 15.11 -7.00 -4.14
N VAL A 258 14.80 -5.83 -3.56
CA VAL A 258 13.48 -5.21 -3.61
C VAL A 258 13.19 -4.67 -5.01
N ASP A 259 11.96 -4.85 -5.54
CA ASP A 259 11.59 -4.49 -6.91
C ASP A 259 10.91 -3.13 -7.02
N GLY A 260 10.47 -2.55 -5.91
CA GLY A 260 9.79 -1.26 -5.91
C GLY A 260 9.59 -0.67 -4.53
N PHE A 261 9.07 0.55 -4.51
CA PHE A 261 8.86 1.32 -3.29
C PHE A 261 7.53 2.07 -3.35
N ARG A 262 6.77 2.02 -2.26
CA ARG A 262 5.66 2.93 -1.99
C ARG A 262 6.14 3.97 -0.98
N PHE A 263 6.04 5.24 -1.32
CA PHE A 263 6.51 6.34 -0.48
C PHE A 263 5.37 6.92 0.33
N ASP A 264 5.47 6.76 1.64
CA ASP A 264 4.57 7.36 2.61
C ASP A 264 4.63 8.88 2.54
N LEU A 265 3.47 9.57 2.50
CA LEU A 265 3.37 11.03 2.39
C LEU A 265 4.38 11.64 1.41
N ALA A 266 4.46 11.09 0.20
CA ALA A 266 5.45 11.44 -0.81
C ALA A 266 5.60 12.94 -1.13
N PRO A 267 4.56 13.81 -1.03
CA PRO A 267 4.72 15.23 -1.24
C PRO A 267 5.78 15.88 -0.34
N ILE A 268 6.05 15.35 0.84
CA ILE A 268 7.11 15.87 1.72
C ILE A 268 8.49 15.80 1.03
N LEU A 269 8.73 14.77 0.21
CA LEU A 269 9.97 14.63 -0.56
C LEU A 269 10.07 15.68 -1.68
N GLY A 270 8.95 16.29 -2.06
CA GLY A 270 8.88 17.37 -3.04
C GLY A 270 8.90 18.78 -2.45
N ARG A 271 8.98 18.91 -1.11
CA ARG A 271 9.03 20.23 -0.44
C ARG A 271 10.46 20.74 -0.33
N ASP A 272 10.62 22.05 -0.51
CA ASP A 272 11.88 22.73 -0.28
C ASP A 272 12.15 22.96 1.24
N GLU A 273 13.26 23.63 1.57
CA GLU A 273 13.66 23.97 2.93
C GLU A 273 12.69 24.90 3.67
N HIS A 274 11.75 25.53 2.93
CA HIS A 274 10.69 26.39 3.47
C HIS A 274 9.33 25.69 3.50
N GLY A 275 9.28 24.39 3.16
CA GLY A 275 8.07 23.58 3.11
C GLY A 275 7.19 23.83 1.89
N GLN A 276 7.67 24.56 0.87
CA GLN A 276 6.91 24.81 -0.35
C GLN A 276 7.00 23.61 -1.28
N TRP A 277 5.83 23.19 -1.82
CA TRP A 277 5.74 22.13 -2.81
C TRP A 277 6.11 22.62 -4.21
N GLY A 278 6.89 21.84 -4.94
CA GLY A 278 7.20 22.05 -6.36
C GLY A 278 8.70 22.22 -6.64
N GLY A 279 9.02 22.35 -7.91
CA GLY A 279 10.42 22.49 -8.36
C GLY A 279 11.18 21.15 -8.49
N GLN A 280 12.50 21.25 -8.68
CA GLN A 280 13.38 20.08 -8.73
C GLN A 280 13.62 19.54 -7.31
N SER A 281 13.32 18.26 -7.12
CA SER A 281 13.39 17.63 -5.81
C SER A 281 13.98 16.22 -5.91
N VAL A 282 14.20 15.58 -4.76
CA VAL A 282 14.63 14.19 -4.70
C VAL A 282 13.67 13.24 -5.43
N LEU A 283 12.39 13.59 -5.56
CA LEU A 283 11.43 12.81 -6.37
C LEU A 283 11.84 12.71 -7.83
N ASN A 284 12.34 13.81 -8.41
CA ASN A 284 12.86 13.83 -9.78
C ASN A 284 14.17 13.02 -9.89
N GLU A 285 15.05 13.16 -8.91
CA GLU A 285 16.33 12.45 -8.88
C GLU A 285 16.14 10.94 -8.77
N ILE A 286 15.20 10.47 -7.93
CA ILE A 286 14.83 9.04 -7.81
C ILE A 286 14.35 8.50 -9.17
N ALA A 287 13.42 9.20 -9.84
CA ALA A 287 12.87 8.76 -11.11
C ALA A 287 13.88 8.76 -12.26
N GLN A 288 14.91 9.62 -12.20
CA GLN A 288 15.95 9.77 -13.22
C GLN A 288 17.23 9.00 -12.90
N ASP A 289 17.36 8.43 -11.70
CA ASP A 289 18.53 7.65 -11.32
C ASP A 289 18.64 6.38 -12.19
N PRO A 290 19.79 6.09 -12.81
CA PRO A 290 19.94 4.95 -13.71
C PRO A 290 19.63 3.58 -13.08
N ILE A 291 19.71 3.45 -11.77
CA ILE A 291 19.40 2.23 -11.03
C ILE A 291 17.93 2.24 -10.60
N LEU A 292 17.48 3.32 -9.95
CA LEU A 292 16.15 3.39 -9.33
C LEU A 292 15.03 3.56 -10.37
N SER A 293 15.31 4.03 -11.58
CA SER A 293 14.34 4.10 -12.68
C SER A 293 13.80 2.74 -13.12
N HIS A 294 14.46 1.64 -12.75
CA HIS A 294 13.98 0.28 -12.97
C HIS A 294 13.00 -0.20 -11.88
N CYS A 295 12.91 0.53 -10.75
CA CYS A 295 12.00 0.18 -9.67
C CYS A 295 10.57 0.62 -9.97
N LYS A 296 9.59 -0.09 -9.41
CA LYS A 296 8.22 0.44 -9.28
C LYS A 296 8.24 1.57 -8.26
N LEU A 297 7.95 2.80 -8.71
CA LEU A 297 7.88 3.98 -7.84
C LEU A 297 6.41 4.34 -7.64
N ILE A 298 5.92 4.19 -6.42
CA ILE A 298 4.53 4.43 -6.06
C ILE A 298 4.49 5.49 -4.97
N SER A 299 3.66 6.50 -5.11
CA SER A 299 3.50 7.55 -4.12
C SER A 299 2.13 7.54 -3.46
N GLU A 300 2.13 7.79 -2.16
CA GLU A 300 0.99 8.36 -1.48
C GLU A 300 1.04 9.87 -1.68
N SER A 301 0.21 10.39 -2.61
CA SER A 301 0.32 11.75 -3.13
C SER A 301 -0.47 12.77 -2.33
N TRP A 302 -0.43 12.71 -1.00
CA TRP A 302 -0.99 13.71 -0.06
C TRP A 302 -0.16 13.80 1.21
N ASP A 303 -0.30 14.93 1.90
CA ASP A 303 0.23 15.17 3.25
C ASP A 303 -0.71 16.15 3.98
N LEU A 304 -0.37 16.59 5.19
CA LEU A 304 -1.20 17.58 5.91
C LEU A 304 -1.26 18.95 5.22
N GLY A 305 -0.39 19.23 4.25
CA GLY A 305 -0.38 20.48 3.48
C GLY A 305 -1.25 20.44 2.22
N GLY A 306 -1.67 19.26 1.74
CA GLY A 306 -2.49 19.18 0.53
C GLY A 306 -2.62 17.80 -0.12
N TYR A 307 -3.42 17.80 -1.20
CA TYR A 307 -3.70 16.61 -2.02
C TYR A 307 -3.12 16.83 -3.43
N TYR A 308 -2.12 16.03 -3.80
CA TYR A 308 -1.28 16.21 -4.99
C TYR A 308 -1.40 15.06 -6.01
N VAL A 309 -2.48 14.29 -5.96
CA VAL A 309 -2.70 13.19 -6.91
C VAL A 309 -2.85 13.74 -8.32
N GLY A 310 -1.94 13.34 -9.20
CA GLY A 310 -1.80 13.83 -10.56
C GLY A 310 -0.58 14.75 -10.77
N ASP A 311 0.10 15.17 -9.71
CA ASP A 311 1.17 16.17 -9.75
C ASP A 311 2.58 15.56 -9.55
N MET A 312 2.69 14.23 -9.35
CA MET A 312 4.00 13.58 -9.23
C MET A 312 4.79 13.63 -10.54
N PRO A 313 6.13 13.64 -10.47
CA PRO A 313 6.98 13.61 -11.67
C PRO A 313 6.71 12.39 -12.57
N ALA A 314 7.17 12.46 -13.81
CA ALA A 314 7.13 11.32 -14.72
C ALA A 314 7.89 10.12 -14.12
N GLY A 315 7.41 8.91 -14.38
CA GLY A 315 7.95 7.66 -13.82
C GLY A 315 7.29 7.20 -12.52
N TRP A 316 6.47 8.04 -11.88
CA TRP A 316 5.74 7.70 -10.66
C TRP A 316 4.33 7.19 -10.96
N SER A 317 3.94 6.14 -10.25
CA SER A 317 2.55 5.74 -10.08
C SER A 317 2.03 6.29 -8.75
N GLU A 318 0.72 6.44 -8.61
CA GLU A 318 0.13 7.13 -7.47
C GLU A 318 -1.06 6.35 -6.91
N TRP A 319 -1.13 6.21 -5.60
CA TRP A 319 -2.35 5.75 -4.94
C TRP A 319 -3.50 6.69 -5.29
N ASN A 320 -4.54 6.15 -5.94
CA ASN A 320 -5.66 6.96 -6.42
C ASN A 320 -6.80 7.03 -5.40
N GLY A 321 -6.72 7.97 -4.48
CA GLY A 321 -7.77 8.20 -3.49
C GLY A 321 -9.12 8.60 -4.12
N LYS A 322 -9.12 9.28 -5.30
CA LYS A 322 -10.36 9.60 -6.02
C LYS A 322 -11.05 8.35 -6.57
N TYR A 323 -10.27 7.35 -7.01
CA TYR A 323 -10.81 6.04 -7.39
C TYR A 323 -11.51 5.39 -6.20
N ARG A 324 -10.82 5.27 -5.08
CA ARG A 324 -11.33 4.72 -3.82
C ARG A 324 -12.68 5.36 -3.46
N ASP A 325 -12.72 6.68 -3.40
CA ASP A 325 -13.87 7.41 -2.88
C ASP A 325 -15.09 7.31 -3.81
N VAL A 326 -14.89 7.41 -5.13
CA VAL A 326 -15.97 7.31 -6.12
C VAL A 326 -16.55 5.89 -6.14
N VAL A 327 -15.72 4.85 -6.13
CA VAL A 327 -16.21 3.47 -6.14
C VAL A 327 -16.96 3.14 -4.84
N ARG A 328 -16.46 3.60 -3.68
CA ARG A 328 -17.17 3.44 -2.40
C ARG A 328 -18.53 4.10 -2.42
N LYS A 329 -18.62 5.36 -2.86
CA LYS A 329 -19.88 6.11 -2.97
C LYS A 329 -20.86 5.46 -3.94
N PHE A 330 -20.38 5.00 -5.10
CA PHE A 330 -21.23 4.31 -6.06
C PHE A 330 -21.83 3.01 -5.49
N ILE A 331 -21.02 2.14 -4.89
CA ILE A 331 -21.50 0.89 -4.29
C ILE A 331 -22.45 1.16 -3.12
N LYS A 332 -22.23 2.22 -2.37
CA LYS A 332 -23.13 2.65 -1.29
C LYS A 332 -24.47 3.18 -1.82
N GLY A 333 -24.56 3.55 -3.09
CA GLY A 333 -25.78 4.10 -3.72
C GLY A 333 -25.91 5.61 -3.58
N ASP A 334 -24.80 6.33 -3.42
CA ASP A 334 -24.80 7.80 -3.41
C ASP A 334 -25.09 8.33 -4.83
N PHE A 335 -25.93 9.37 -4.92
CA PHE A 335 -26.25 10.01 -6.19
C PHE A 335 -25.07 10.78 -6.80
N GLY A 336 -25.12 11.02 -8.11
CA GLY A 336 -24.17 11.86 -8.83
C GLY A 336 -22.81 11.21 -9.12
N GLN A 337 -22.67 9.87 -8.98
CA GLN A 337 -21.37 9.21 -9.11
C GLN A 337 -21.06 8.69 -10.52
N ILE A 338 -22.04 8.54 -11.41
CA ILE A 338 -21.87 7.82 -12.70
C ILE A 338 -20.77 8.46 -13.57
N SER A 339 -20.77 9.77 -13.74
CA SER A 339 -19.78 10.46 -14.57
C SER A 339 -18.35 10.25 -14.07
N ASP A 340 -18.15 10.33 -12.75
CA ASP A 340 -16.83 10.14 -12.17
C ASP A 340 -16.45 8.64 -12.13
N LEU A 341 -17.41 7.73 -11.92
CA LEU A 341 -17.16 6.30 -11.98
C LEU A 341 -16.62 5.88 -13.36
N VAL A 342 -17.22 6.37 -14.45
CA VAL A 342 -16.73 6.09 -15.82
C VAL A 342 -15.28 6.55 -15.98
N LYS A 343 -14.93 7.76 -15.51
CA LYS A 343 -13.54 8.24 -15.54
C LYS A 343 -12.60 7.33 -14.74
N ARG A 344 -13.05 6.90 -13.53
CA ARG A 344 -12.21 6.04 -12.65
C ARG A 344 -11.97 4.67 -13.28
N ILE A 345 -13.02 4.04 -13.82
CA ILE A 345 -12.91 2.72 -14.48
C ILE A 345 -12.02 2.80 -15.73
N SER A 346 -12.03 3.92 -16.45
CA SER A 346 -11.19 4.16 -17.63
C SER A 346 -9.76 4.61 -17.31
N GLY A 347 -9.23 4.33 -16.11
CA GLY A 347 -7.85 4.65 -15.73
C GLY A 347 -7.60 6.09 -15.34
N SER A 348 -8.65 6.85 -14.99
CA SER A 348 -8.57 8.25 -14.53
C SER A 348 -7.84 9.20 -15.50
N PRO A 349 -8.27 9.29 -16.78
CA PRO A 349 -7.59 10.10 -17.80
C PRO A 349 -7.58 11.60 -17.47
N ASP A 350 -8.56 12.09 -16.72
CA ASP A 350 -8.63 13.46 -16.23
C ASP A 350 -7.51 13.81 -15.24
N ILE A 351 -6.90 12.81 -14.61
CA ILE A 351 -5.79 12.96 -13.66
C ILE A 351 -4.45 12.68 -14.36
N PHE A 352 -4.32 11.52 -15.00
CA PHE A 352 -3.02 10.99 -15.42
C PHE A 352 -2.69 11.20 -16.92
N LYS A 353 -3.69 11.41 -17.80
CA LYS A 353 -3.40 11.64 -19.23
C LYS A 353 -2.60 12.92 -19.47
N ARG A 354 -2.58 13.84 -18.51
CA ARG A 354 -1.67 14.99 -18.50
C ARG A 354 -0.24 14.49 -18.36
N GLY A 355 0.69 15.00 -19.15
CA GLY A 355 2.10 14.65 -19.07
C GLY A 355 2.45 13.24 -19.60
N ASN A 356 1.65 12.70 -20.54
CA ASN A 356 1.89 11.42 -21.21
C ASN A 356 1.97 10.20 -20.25
N ARG A 357 1.26 10.24 -19.12
CA ARG A 357 1.18 9.09 -18.21
C ARG A 357 0.13 8.08 -18.68
N SER A 358 0.40 6.80 -18.46
CA SER A 358 -0.50 5.70 -18.83
C SER A 358 -1.59 5.48 -17.76
N PRO A 359 -2.63 4.69 -18.04
CA PRO A 359 -3.61 4.29 -17.03
C PRO A 359 -2.97 3.61 -15.79
N TYR A 360 -1.84 2.95 -15.97
CA TYR A 360 -1.13 2.20 -14.92
C TYR A 360 -0.32 3.07 -13.95
N ASN A 361 -0.29 4.37 -14.16
CA ASN A 361 0.14 5.31 -13.12
C ASN A 361 -0.92 5.48 -12.02
N SER A 362 -2.16 5.02 -12.25
CA SER A 362 -3.20 4.91 -11.23
C SER A 362 -3.10 3.58 -10.49
N ILE A 363 -2.69 3.61 -9.23
CA ILE A 363 -2.86 2.47 -8.32
C ILE A 363 -4.28 2.55 -7.78
N ASN A 364 -5.12 1.63 -8.27
CA ASN A 364 -6.53 1.57 -7.89
C ASN A 364 -6.70 0.72 -6.64
N PHE A 365 -7.35 1.25 -5.62
CA PHE A 365 -7.63 0.52 -4.38
C PHE A 365 -8.99 0.90 -3.81
N ILE A 366 -9.55 0.03 -2.98
CA ILE A 366 -10.80 0.28 -2.24
C ILE A 366 -10.50 0.48 -0.75
N SER A 367 -9.55 -0.27 -0.23
CA SER A 367 -9.08 -0.30 1.16
C SER A 367 -7.56 -0.42 1.18
N CYS A 368 -6.95 0.07 2.24
CA CYS A 368 -5.52 -0.07 2.54
C CYS A 368 -5.36 -0.19 4.06
N HIS A 369 -4.12 -0.25 4.56
CA HIS A 369 -3.86 -0.33 5.99
C HIS A 369 -4.52 0.82 6.78
N ASP A 370 -4.56 2.02 6.19
CA ASP A 370 -5.17 3.22 6.76
C ASP A 370 -6.62 3.34 6.31
N GLY A 371 -7.55 3.17 7.25
CA GLY A 371 -8.98 3.14 6.99
C GLY A 371 -9.66 1.82 7.38
N PHE A 372 -10.91 1.66 6.96
CA PHE A 372 -11.65 0.41 7.14
C PHE A 372 -11.12 -0.69 6.21
N THR A 373 -11.08 -1.94 6.73
CA THR A 373 -11.03 -3.12 5.87
C THR A 373 -12.24 -3.17 4.95
N LEU A 374 -12.18 -3.95 3.88
CA LEU A 374 -13.31 -4.04 2.95
C LEU A 374 -14.59 -4.60 3.61
N TYR A 375 -14.46 -5.51 4.58
CA TYR A 375 -15.60 -6.00 5.35
C TYR A 375 -16.15 -4.92 6.31
N ASP A 376 -15.29 -4.16 6.98
CA ASP A 376 -15.71 -3.09 7.87
C ASP A 376 -16.38 -1.94 7.10
N LEU A 377 -15.95 -1.69 5.86
CA LEU A 377 -16.55 -0.70 4.97
C LEU A 377 -18.04 -0.95 4.69
N VAL A 378 -18.45 -2.23 4.66
CA VAL A 378 -19.86 -2.64 4.48
C VAL A 378 -20.54 -3.04 5.78
N SER A 379 -19.91 -2.79 6.93
CA SER A 379 -20.40 -3.24 8.24
C SER A 379 -20.50 -2.14 9.30
N TYR A 380 -19.84 -0.99 9.07
CA TYR A 380 -19.79 0.10 10.05
C TYR A 380 -20.16 1.43 9.42
N ASN A 381 -20.99 2.21 10.11
CA ASN A 381 -21.28 3.60 9.73
C ASN A 381 -20.23 4.56 10.25
N THR A 382 -19.67 4.28 11.42
CA THR A 382 -18.70 5.15 12.09
C THR A 382 -17.50 4.36 12.58
N LYS A 383 -16.38 5.04 12.79
CA LYS A 383 -15.16 4.42 13.33
C LYS A 383 -15.28 4.07 14.81
N HIS A 384 -14.60 3.02 15.22
CA HIS A 384 -14.58 2.48 16.59
C HIS A 384 -13.13 2.37 17.13
N ASN A 385 -12.43 3.52 17.26
CA ASN A 385 -11.01 3.61 17.59
C ASN A 385 -10.74 3.83 19.10
N LEU A 386 -11.71 3.68 19.98
CA LEU A 386 -11.53 3.94 21.43
C LEU A 386 -10.36 3.16 22.02
N ASN A 387 -10.10 1.95 21.54
CA ASN A 387 -9.02 1.10 22.02
C ASN A 387 -7.61 1.66 21.69
N ASN A 388 -7.50 2.66 20.80
CA ASN A 388 -6.23 3.31 20.46
C ASN A 388 -5.78 4.34 21.52
N GLY A 389 -6.60 4.60 22.54
CA GLY A 389 -6.26 5.56 23.62
C GLY A 389 -6.31 7.03 23.20
N GLU A 390 -6.99 7.34 22.09
CA GLU A 390 -7.08 8.69 21.51
C GLU A 390 -8.51 9.26 21.54
N ASN A 391 -9.38 8.68 22.35
CA ASN A 391 -10.78 9.10 22.49
C ASN A 391 -11.56 9.13 21.15
N ASN A 392 -11.26 8.18 20.24
CA ASN A 392 -11.87 8.06 18.91
C ASN A 392 -11.66 9.31 18.00
N ARG A 393 -10.60 10.12 18.26
CA ARG A 393 -10.27 11.30 17.46
C ARG A 393 -9.37 11.01 16.26
N ASP A 394 -8.62 9.91 16.34
CA ASP A 394 -7.71 9.40 15.32
C ASP A 394 -8.45 8.71 14.16
N GLY A 395 -7.77 8.56 13.03
CA GLY A 395 -8.32 7.95 11.82
C GLY A 395 -9.38 8.79 11.10
N GLU A 396 -9.75 8.35 9.90
CA GLU A 396 -10.67 9.08 9.00
C GLU A 396 -12.12 9.09 9.54
N ASN A 397 -12.79 10.23 9.43
CA ASN A 397 -14.20 10.40 9.81
C ASN A 397 -15.15 10.10 8.65
N HIS A 398 -14.74 10.30 7.40
CA HIS A 398 -15.56 10.20 6.19
C HIS A 398 -15.20 8.96 5.38
N ASN A 399 -15.53 7.77 5.90
CA ASN A 399 -15.14 6.49 5.30
C ASN A 399 -15.92 6.11 4.04
N ASN A 400 -17.01 6.80 3.71
CA ASN A 400 -17.95 6.42 2.65
C ASN A 400 -18.49 4.99 2.85
N SER A 401 -18.66 4.57 4.10
CA SER A 401 -19.11 3.25 4.53
C SER A 401 -20.61 3.23 4.85
N TYR A 402 -21.18 2.03 4.94
CA TYR A 402 -22.55 1.84 5.40
C TYR A 402 -22.77 0.45 6.01
N ASN A 403 -23.50 0.33 7.12
CA ASN A 403 -23.67 -0.90 7.89
C ASN A 403 -24.75 -1.87 7.35
N TRP A 404 -25.60 -1.41 6.44
CA TRP A 404 -26.69 -2.16 5.80
C TRP A 404 -27.70 -2.76 6.80
N GLY A 405 -27.97 -2.04 7.89
CA GLY A 405 -29.02 -2.37 8.85
C GLY A 405 -28.53 -2.80 10.23
N GLU A 406 -27.30 -3.32 10.35
CA GLU A 406 -26.69 -3.69 11.64
C GLU A 406 -25.24 -3.21 11.72
N GLU A 407 -24.86 -2.55 12.81
CA GLU A 407 -23.50 -2.08 13.03
C GLU A 407 -22.61 -3.25 13.48
N GLY A 408 -21.52 -3.48 12.74
CA GLY A 408 -20.56 -4.54 13.03
C GLY A 408 -20.96 -5.92 12.52
N GLU A 409 -20.45 -6.97 13.17
CA GLU A 409 -20.74 -8.34 12.79
C GLU A 409 -22.22 -8.70 13.03
N THR A 410 -22.79 -9.53 12.17
CA THR A 410 -24.21 -9.89 12.21
C THR A 410 -24.40 -11.40 12.06
N LYS A 411 -25.46 -11.94 12.69
CA LYS A 411 -25.96 -13.28 12.43
C LYS A 411 -27.16 -13.30 11.47
N ASN A 412 -27.62 -12.11 11.04
CA ASN A 412 -28.68 -12.00 10.04
C ASN A 412 -28.12 -12.41 8.68
N ILE A 413 -28.58 -13.53 8.16
CA ILE A 413 -28.08 -14.12 6.91
C ILE A 413 -28.37 -13.22 5.69
N GLU A 414 -29.45 -12.47 5.69
CA GLU A 414 -29.79 -11.57 4.59
C GLU A 414 -28.79 -10.41 4.52
N ILE A 415 -28.47 -9.80 5.68
CA ILE A 415 -27.46 -8.74 5.78
C ILE A 415 -26.08 -9.28 5.40
N LEU A 416 -25.71 -10.46 5.91
CA LEU A 416 -24.42 -11.08 5.61
C LEU A 416 -24.29 -11.36 4.10
N ASN A 417 -25.31 -11.92 3.46
CA ASN A 417 -25.31 -12.17 2.01
C ASN A 417 -25.24 -10.87 1.21
N LEU A 418 -25.93 -9.81 1.65
CA LEU A 418 -25.82 -8.50 1.03
C LEU A 418 -24.38 -7.94 1.13
N ARG A 419 -23.76 -8.00 2.32
CA ARG A 419 -22.37 -7.57 2.51
C ARG A 419 -21.40 -8.35 1.63
N LYS A 420 -21.54 -9.66 1.55
CA LYS A 420 -20.74 -10.52 0.65
C LYS A 420 -20.92 -10.12 -0.83
N LYS A 421 -22.15 -9.86 -1.26
CA LYS A 421 -22.45 -9.36 -2.61
C LYS A 421 -21.73 -8.03 -2.89
N LEU A 422 -21.77 -7.10 -1.94
CA LEU A 422 -21.13 -5.79 -2.08
C LEU A 422 -19.60 -5.91 -2.14
N ILE A 423 -18.99 -6.78 -1.34
CA ILE A 423 -17.54 -7.09 -1.42
C ILE A 423 -17.19 -7.64 -2.81
N LYS A 424 -17.99 -8.56 -3.35
CA LYS A 424 -17.81 -9.06 -4.73
C LYS A 424 -17.93 -7.95 -5.78
N ASN A 425 -18.87 -7.01 -5.59
CA ASN A 425 -19.01 -5.86 -6.50
C ASN A 425 -17.78 -4.95 -6.46
N PHE A 426 -17.19 -4.69 -5.29
CA PHE A 426 -15.94 -3.94 -5.16
C PHE A 426 -14.80 -4.62 -5.93
N PHE A 427 -14.60 -5.92 -5.74
CA PHE A 427 -13.56 -6.66 -6.46
C PHE A 427 -13.83 -6.74 -7.95
N LEU A 428 -15.09 -6.88 -8.38
CA LEU A 428 -15.44 -6.85 -9.80
C LEU A 428 -15.01 -5.53 -10.43
N ILE A 429 -15.43 -4.40 -9.87
CA ILE A 429 -15.07 -3.06 -10.38
C ILE A 429 -13.55 -2.88 -10.37
N LEU A 430 -12.87 -3.27 -9.29
CA LEU A 430 -11.41 -3.15 -9.18
C LEU A 430 -10.70 -3.94 -10.29
N MET A 431 -11.13 -5.16 -10.57
CA MET A 431 -10.45 -6.04 -11.53
C MET A 431 -10.76 -5.74 -13.00
N ILE A 432 -11.91 -5.12 -13.31
CA ILE A 432 -12.23 -4.73 -14.69
C ILE A 432 -11.74 -3.32 -15.04
N SER A 433 -11.37 -2.49 -14.08
CA SER A 433 -10.90 -1.12 -14.30
C SER A 433 -9.51 -1.11 -14.93
N GLN A 434 -9.26 -0.12 -15.82
CA GLN A 434 -7.89 0.24 -16.21
C GLN A 434 -7.15 0.83 -14.99
N GLY A 435 -5.85 0.60 -14.93
CA GLY A 435 -4.99 0.92 -13.80
C GLY A 435 -4.47 -0.33 -13.11
N THR A 436 -3.58 -0.16 -12.15
CA THR A 436 -2.98 -1.25 -11.38
C THR A 436 -3.82 -1.53 -10.14
N PRO A 437 -4.44 -2.70 -10.00
CA PRO A 437 -5.25 -3.02 -8.82
C PRO A 437 -4.35 -3.34 -7.61
N MET A 438 -4.73 -2.80 -6.47
CA MET A 438 -4.19 -3.10 -5.15
C MET A 438 -5.32 -3.41 -4.18
N PHE A 439 -5.12 -4.35 -3.26
CA PHE A 439 -6.04 -4.64 -2.17
C PHE A 439 -5.31 -5.08 -0.90
N LEU A 440 -5.94 -4.86 0.24
CA LEU A 440 -5.38 -5.11 1.56
C LEU A 440 -5.47 -6.58 1.93
N MET A 441 -4.46 -7.08 2.65
CA MET A 441 -4.46 -8.44 3.22
C MET A 441 -5.76 -8.74 3.98
N GLY A 442 -6.40 -9.84 3.60
CA GLY A 442 -7.60 -10.34 4.25
C GLY A 442 -8.92 -9.77 3.70
N ASP A 443 -8.90 -8.81 2.78
CA ASP A 443 -10.12 -8.33 2.13
C ASP A 443 -10.79 -9.46 1.33
N GLU A 444 -9.99 -10.36 0.77
CA GLU A 444 -10.42 -11.56 0.05
C GLU A 444 -11.05 -12.63 0.95
N CYS A 445 -10.94 -12.48 2.25
CA CYS A 445 -11.50 -13.43 3.23
C CYS A 445 -12.31 -12.74 4.35
N GLY A 446 -12.81 -11.53 4.08
CA GLY A 446 -13.72 -10.84 4.99
C GLY A 446 -13.09 -10.42 6.32
N ARG A 447 -11.80 -10.08 6.34
CA ARG A 447 -11.09 -9.58 7.53
C ARG A 447 -11.79 -8.37 8.12
N THR A 448 -11.95 -8.35 9.44
CA THR A 448 -12.50 -7.21 10.19
C THR A 448 -11.47 -6.71 11.22
N GLN A 449 -11.48 -5.40 11.46
CA GLN A 449 -10.83 -4.74 12.59
C GLN A 449 -11.87 -4.23 13.59
N HIS A 450 -13.10 -4.77 13.50
CA HIS A 450 -14.23 -4.41 14.37
C HIS A 450 -14.51 -2.90 14.37
N GLY A 451 -14.40 -2.28 13.19
CA GLY A 451 -14.62 -0.85 12.99
C GLY A 451 -13.48 0.06 13.43
N ASN A 452 -12.33 -0.48 13.85
CA ASN A 452 -11.13 0.32 14.05
C ASN A 452 -10.49 0.62 12.69
N ASN A 453 -10.51 1.89 12.29
CA ASN A 453 -9.97 2.33 11.00
C ASN A 453 -8.59 2.98 11.08
N ASN A 454 -7.90 2.83 12.22
CA ASN A 454 -6.54 3.33 12.45
C ASN A 454 -5.80 2.41 13.45
N ALA A 455 -5.67 1.15 13.10
CA ALA A 455 -5.26 0.10 14.04
C ALA A 455 -3.72 0.01 14.25
N TYR A 456 -2.99 1.13 14.06
CA TYR A 456 -1.52 1.19 14.10
C TYR A 456 -0.90 0.70 15.41
N CYS A 457 -1.63 0.77 16.52
CA CYS A 457 -1.17 0.39 17.86
C CYS A 457 -1.89 -0.84 18.42
N GLN A 458 -2.55 -1.63 17.57
CA GLN A 458 -3.29 -2.81 17.97
C GLN A 458 -2.55 -4.09 17.54
N ASP A 459 -1.71 -4.62 18.43
CA ASP A 459 -1.04 -5.91 18.21
C ASP A 459 -1.80 -7.02 18.94
N ASN A 460 -2.96 -7.37 18.42
CA ASN A 460 -3.85 -8.36 19.02
C ASN A 460 -4.77 -8.99 17.96
N LYS A 461 -5.69 -9.87 18.38
CA LYS A 461 -6.60 -10.61 17.50
C LYS A 461 -7.50 -9.73 16.62
N SER A 462 -7.71 -8.45 16.98
CA SER A 462 -8.53 -7.56 16.15
C SER A 462 -7.83 -7.15 14.86
N THR A 463 -6.50 -7.30 14.77
CA THR A 463 -5.70 -6.94 13.60
C THR A 463 -5.01 -8.13 12.93
N TRP A 464 -4.74 -9.18 13.71
CA TRP A 464 -4.15 -10.40 13.16
C TRP A 464 -5.14 -11.07 12.21
N LEU A 465 -4.63 -11.52 11.05
CA LEU A 465 -5.47 -12.25 10.10
C LEU A 465 -6.00 -13.54 10.73
N ASP A 466 -7.30 -13.69 10.71
CA ASP A 466 -8.00 -14.89 11.17
C ASP A 466 -8.16 -15.86 9.99
N TRP A 467 -7.38 -16.94 10.00
CA TRP A 467 -7.36 -17.94 8.94
C TRP A 467 -8.57 -18.88 8.96
N GLU A 468 -9.29 -19.01 10.10
CA GLU A 468 -10.59 -19.71 10.13
C GLU A 468 -11.63 -18.91 9.37
N ARG A 469 -11.58 -17.57 9.46
CA ARG A 469 -12.44 -16.70 8.69
C ARG A 469 -12.20 -16.82 7.17
N ALA A 470 -11.00 -17.15 6.74
CA ALA A 470 -10.69 -17.42 5.34
C ALA A 470 -11.47 -18.66 4.80
N GLU A 471 -11.74 -19.65 5.64
CA GLU A 471 -12.61 -20.78 5.26
C GLU A 471 -14.09 -20.39 5.27
N GLU A 472 -14.54 -19.57 6.22
CA GLU A 472 -15.93 -19.07 6.30
C GLU A 472 -16.28 -18.19 5.08
N PHE A 473 -15.33 -17.38 4.62
CA PHE A 473 -15.46 -16.49 3.46
C PHE A 473 -14.80 -17.04 2.18
N LYS A 474 -14.68 -18.36 2.08
CA LYS A 474 -14.05 -19.04 0.94
C LYS A 474 -14.71 -18.71 -0.40
N ASP A 475 -15.97 -18.36 -0.38
CA ASP A 475 -16.72 -17.87 -1.54
C ASP A 475 -16.13 -16.56 -2.07
N ILE A 476 -15.78 -15.62 -1.19
CA ILE A 476 -15.13 -14.35 -1.56
C ILE A 476 -13.73 -14.63 -2.10
N TYR A 477 -12.93 -15.46 -1.41
CA TYR A 477 -11.60 -15.84 -1.88
C TYR A 477 -11.65 -16.43 -3.31
N ASN A 478 -12.54 -17.38 -3.56
CA ASN A 478 -12.70 -17.99 -4.87
C ASN A 478 -13.16 -16.98 -5.92
N PHE A 479 -14.05 -16.05 -5.55
CA PHE A 479 -14.48 -14.98 -6.42
C PHE A 479 -13.30 -14.08 -6.83
N VAL A 480 -12.52 -13.59 -5.87
CA VAL A 480 -11.34 -12.74 -6.11
C VAL A 480 -10.32 -13.45 -6.99
N LYS A 481 -9.98 -14.71 -6.68
CA LYS A 481 -9.08 -15.55 -7.48
C LYS A 481 -9.55 -15.66 -8.95
N ASN A 482 -10.85 -15.88 -9.17
CA ASN A 482 -11.40 -15.98 -10.51
C ASN A 482 -11.43 -14.63 -11.25
N MET A 483 -11.68 -13.52 -10.54
CA MET A 483 -11.61 -12.18 -11.12
C MET A 483 -10.18 -11.81 -11.51
N ILE A 484 -9.18 -12.16 -10.70
CA ILE A 484 -7.75 -11.99 -11.04
C ILE A 484 -7.41 -12.82 -12.29
N LYS A 485 -7.87 -14.08 -12.36
CA LYS A 485 -7.67 -14.93 -13.52
C LYS A 485 -8.32 -14.32 -14.77
N LEU A 486 -9.55 -13.82 -14.66
CA LEU A 486 -10.25 -13.12 -15.76
C LEU A 486 -9.42 -11.94 -16.27
N ARG A 487 -9.00 -11.03 -15.37
CA ARG A 487 -8.16 -9.87 -15.72
C ARG A 487 -6.89 -10.29 -16.47
N LYS A 488 -6.18 -11.29 -15.96
CA LYS A 488 -4.94 -11.78 -16.59
C LYS A 488 -5.18 -12.42 -17.97
N SER A 489 -6.37 -12.96 -18.22
CA SER A 489 -6.66 -13.71 -19.45
C SER A 489 -6.97 -12.82 -20.66
N TYR A 490 -7.38 -11.57 -20.46
CA TYR A 490 -7.83 -10.69 -21.55
C TYR A 490 -7.06 -9.38 -21.59
N SER A 491 -6.59 -9.02 -22.80
CA SER A 491 -5.74 -7.87 -23.04
C SER A 491 -6.45 -6.54 -22.79
N ILE A 492 -7.76 -6.47 -22.99
CA ILE A 492 -8.56 -5.26 -22.76
C ILE A 492 -8.44 -4.72 -21.33
N PHE A 493 -8.28 -5.59 -20.34
CA PHE A 493 -8.09 -5.21 -18.93
C PHE A 493 -6.64 -4.82 -18.60
N LYS A 494 -5.70 -5.01 -19.52
CA LYS A 494 -4.26 -4.79 -19.37
C LYS A 494 -3.69 -3.87 -20.44
N LYS A 495 -4.54 -3.16 -21.18
CA LYS A 495 -4.12 -2.27 -22.27
C LYS A 495 -3.34 -1.08 -21.74
N ASP A 496 -2.14 -0.82 -22.27
CA ASP A 496 -1.23 0.25 -21.82
C ASP A 496 -1.69 1.67 -22.20
N SER A 497 -2.58 1.79 -23.18
CA SER A 497 -3.22 3.04 -23.55
C SER A 497 -4.61 3.15 -22.93
N TYR A 498 -5.08 4.38 -22.73
CA TYR A 498 -6.48 4.61 -22.31
C TYR A 498 -7.45 4.03 -23.33
N TRP A 499 -8.58 3.53 -22.85
CA TRP A 499 -9.68 3.11 -23.72
C TRP A 499 -10.15 4.28 -24.57
N GLU A 500 -10.23 4.05 -25.86
CA GLU A 500 -10.78 5.02 -26.80
C GLU A 500 -12.29 4.90 -26.81
N CYS A 501 -12.96 6.02 -26.51
CA CYS A 501 -14.39 6.18 -26.59
C CYS A 501 -14.67 7.12 -27.75
N ASP A 502 -14.86 6.58 -28.95
CA ASP A 502 -15.17 7.35 -30.15
C ASP A 502 -16.39 6.76 -30.84
N ASP A 503 -17.20 7.57 -31.49
CA ASP A 503 -18.35 7.12 -32.31
C ASP A 503 -17.90 6.33 -33.58
N CYS A 504 -16.62 6.10 -33.73
CA CYS A 504 -15.99 5.39 -34.84
C CYS A 504 -15.84 3.90 -34.57
N LYS A 505 -15.77 3.09 -35.63
CA LYS A 505 -15.71 1.61 -35.65
C LYS A 505 -14.54 0.96 -34.87
N ALA A 506 -13.65 1.76 -34.27
CA ALA A 506 -12.45 1.30 -33.55
C ALA A 506 -12.48 1.56 -32.04
N SER A 507 -13.63 1.89 -31.45
CA SER A 507 -13.74 2.16 -30.01
C SER A 507 -13.48 0.91 -29.17
N ASP A 508 -12.66 1.06 -28.12
CA ASP A 508 -12.46 0.02 -27.10
C ASP A 508 -13.68 -0.10 -26.17
N VAL A 509 -14.34 1.02 -25.91
CA VAL A 509 -15.49 1.10 -25.00
C VAL A 509 -16.67 1.82 -25.64
N ILE A 510 -17.85 1.26 -25.45
CA ILE A 510 -19.12 1.89 -25.85
C ILE A 510 -20.00 1.99 -24.60
N LEU A 511 -20.47 3.20 -24.29
CA LEU A 511 -21.28 3.43 -23.09
C LEU A 511 -22.76 3.21 -23.39
N HIS A 512 -23.46 2.62 -22.42
CA HIS A 512 -24.90 2.35 -22.44
C HIS A 512 -25.52 2.73 -21.09
N GLY A 513 -26.82 2.89 -21.10
CA GLY A 513 -27.65 2.87 -19.90
C GLY A 513 -28.38 1.53 -19.78
N THR A 514 -29.59 1.53 -19.24
CA THR A 514 -30.51 0.39 -19.35
C THR A 514 -30.91 0.16 -20.81
N LYS A 515 -30.88 1.22 -21.64
CA LYS A 515 -31.02 1.16 -23.09
C LYS A 515 -29.67 1.34 -23.79
N LEU A 516 -29.52 0.69 -24.94
CA LEU A 516 -28.31 0.79 -25.75
C LEU A 516 -28.07 2.24 -26.21
N HIS A 517 -26.80 2.66 -26.21
CA HIS A 517 -26.33 3.99 -26.63
C HIS A 517 -27.03 5.18 -25.91
N SER A 518 -27.57 4.94 -24.72
CA SER A 518 -28.29 5.92 -23.93
C SER A 518 -27.81 5.94 -22.48
N PRO A 519 -26.50 6.23 -22.23
CA PRO A 519 -25.97 6.31 -20.87
C PRO A 519 -26.64 7.47 -20.11
N ASP A 520 -27.06 7.22 -18.87
CA ASP A 520 -27.68 8.23 -18.01
C ASP A 520 -26.68 8.80 -17.03
N PHE A 521 -26.27 10.05 -17.26
CA PHE A 521 -25.37 10.82 -16.39
C PHE A 521 -26.11 11.78 -15.45
N SER A 522 -27.44 11.66 -15.35
CA SER A 522 -28.23 12.51 -14.44
C SER A 522 -27.79 12.27 -12.98
N TYR A 523 -28.03 13.26 -12.13
CA TYR A 523 -27.68 13.19 -10.71
C TYR A 523 -28.29 11.98 -9.98
N HIS A 524 -29.49 11.56 -10.37
CA HIS A 524 -30.20 10.45 -9.74
C HIS A 524 -29.89 9.08 -10.35
N SER A 525 -29.07 9.01 -11.39
CA SER A 525 -28.67 7.75 -12.00
C SER A 525 -27.78 6.94 -11.06
N LEU A 526 -28.13 5.66 -10.89
CA LEU A 526 -27.41 4.68 -10.05
C LEU A 526 -26.98 3.45 -10.87
N SER A 527 -27.02 3.53 -12.19
CA SER A 527 -26.62 2.42 -13.05
C SER A 527 -25.91 2.89 -14.31
N ILE A 528 -25.02 2.07 -14.81
CA ILE A 528 -24.31 2.26 -16.07
C ILE A 528 -24.03 0.90 -16.69
N ALA A 529 -24.09 0.82 -18.01
CA ALA A 529 -23.58 -0.33 -18.73
C ALA A 529 -22.58 0.09 -19.81
N PHE A 530 -21.69 -0.78 -20.18
CA PHE A 530 -20.72 -0.54 -21.23
C PHE A 530 -20.26 -1.84 -21.90
N GLU A 531 -19.96 -1.73 -23.18
CA GLU A 531 -19.32 -2.79 -23.96
C GLU A 531 -17.82 -2.55 -24.02
N LEU A 532 -17.01 -3.60 -23.83
CA LEU A 532 -15.57 -3.59 -24.03
C LEU A 532 -15.22 -4.59 -25.12
N LYS A 533 -14.30 -4.21 -26.01
CA LYS A 533 -13.82 -5.08 -27.09
C LYS A 533 -12.36 -5.45 -26.86
N ASP A 534 -12.10 -6.76 -26.73
CA ASP A 534 -10.73 -7.26 -26.70
C ASP A 534 -10.27 -7.56 -28.12
N ILE A 535 -9.41 -6.69 -28.64
CA ILE A 535 -8.91 -6.75 -30.02
C ILE A 535 -8.14 -8.05 -30.28
N ASN A 536 -7.43 -8.58 -29.28
CA ASN A 536 -6.56 -9.74 -29.45
C ASN A 536 -7.31 -11.07 -29.46
N SER A 537 -8.50 -11.13 -28.88
CA SER A 537 -9.30 -12.37 -28.79
C SER A 537 -10.63 -12.32 -29.54
N ASP A 538 -10.95 -11.21 -30.22
CA ASP A 538 -12.28 -10.93 -30.81
C ASP A 538 -13.44 -11.15 -29.81
N THR A 539 -13.13 -11.01 -28.53
CA THR A 539 -14.09 -11.17 -27.43
C THR A 539 -14.68 -9.81 -27.07
N LYS A 540 -15.98 -9.79 -26.87
CA LYS A 540 -16.69 -8.64 -26.35
C LYS A 540 -17.20 -8.92 -24.95
N PHE A 541 -17.08 -7.94 -24.08
CA PHE A 541 -17.66 -7.95 -22.75
C PHE A 541 -18.75 -6.90 -22.67
N TYR A 542 -19.91 -7.27 -22.17
CA TYR A 542 -20.94 -6.36 -21.76
C TYR A 542 -20.99 -6.33 -20.24
N VAL A 543 -20.78 -5.18 -19.64
CA VAL A 543 -20.75 -4.99 -18.19
C VAL A 543 -21.92 -4.11 -17.80
N ALA A 544 -22.77 -4.56 -16.88
CA ALA A 544 -23.84 -3.79 -16.28
C ALA A 544 -23.58 -3.62 -14.78
N LEU A 545 -23.45 -2.38 -14.33
CA LEU A 545 -23.28 -2.01 -12.92
C LEU A 545 -24.56 -1.34 -12.41
N ASN A 546 -25.13 -1.91 -11.36
CA ASN A 546 -26.38 -1.44 -10.77
C ASN A 546 -26.23 -1.26 -9.25
N SER A 547 -26.23 -0.04 -8.76
CA SER A 547 -26.31 0.31 -7.33
C SER A 547 -27.72 0.78 -6.90
N TYR A 548 -28.70 0.74 -7.80
CA TYR A 548 -30.09 0.96 -7.46
C TYR A 548 -30.64 -0.22 -6.64
N TYR A 549 -31.55 0.05 -5.73
CA TYR A 549 -32.08 -0.98 -4.79
C TYR A 549 -32.94 -2.05 -5.45
N GLY A 550 -33.46 -1.79 -6.66
CA GLY A 550 -34.31 -2.72 -7.41
C GLY A 550 -33.65 -3.34 -8.62
N ASP A 551 -34.28 -4.34 -9.19
CA ASP A 551 -33.85 -4.99 -10.42
C ASP A 551 -34.03 -4.04 -11.62
N LEU A 552 -33.05 -4.03 -12.51
CA LEU A 552 -33.10 -3.27 -13.76
C LEU A 552 -32.90 -4.21 -14.95
N GLN A 553 -33.67 -3.97 -16.02
CA GLN A 553 -33.47 -4.67 -17.30
C GLN A 553 -32.52 -3.87 -18.18
N PHE A 554 -31.46 -4.53 -18.66
CA PHE A 554 -30.49 -3.96 -19.57
C PHE A 554 -30.65 -4.57 -20.95
N GLU A 555 -30.71 -3.74 -22.00
CA GLU A 555 -30.68 -4.20 -23.37
C GLU A 555 -29.27 -4.71 -23.71
N LEU A 556 -29.17 -5.89 -24.34
CA LEU A 556 -27.91 -6.43 -24.83
C LEU A 556 -27.64 -5.98 -26.27
N PRO A 557 -26.39 -5.63 -26.62
CA PRO A 557 -26.02 -5.29 -27.98
C PRO A 557 -26.27 -6.44 -28.95
N PRO A 558 -26.71 -6.17 -30.20
CA PRO A 558 -26.90 -7.19 -31.20
C PRO A 558 -25.56 -7.86 -31.57
N LEU A 559 -25.59 -9.16 -31.79
CA LEU A 559 -24.42 -9.94 -32.18
C LEU A 559 -24.49 -10.35 -33.65
N GLU A 560 -23.32 -10.58 -34.21
CA GLU A 560 -23.21 -11.20 -35.54
C GLU A 560 -23.85 -12.61 -35.57
N LYS A 561 -24.25 -13.05 -36.76
CA LYS A 561 -24.88 -14.35 -36.94
C LYS A 561 -24.00 -15.47 -36.40
N GLY A 562 -24.54 -16.27 -35.50
CA GLY A 562 -23.86 -17.42 -34.90
C GLY A 562 -23.16 -17.11 -33.56
N LYS A 563 -23.02 -15.86 -33.17
CA LYS A 563 -22.52 -15.47 -31.83
C LYS A 563 -23.67 -15.42 -30.81
N LYS A 564 -23.36 -15.64 -29.52
CA LYS A 564 -24.30 -15.57 -28.40
C LYS A 564 -23.64 -14.88 -27.23
N TRP A 565 -24.43 -14.14 -26.44
CA TRP A 565 -24.01 -13.68 -25.13
C TRP A 565 -24.04 -14.82 -24.10
N TYR A 566 -23.06 -14.82 -23.20
CA TYR A 566 -23.01 -15.74 -22.07
C TYR A 566 -22.85 -14.91 -20.79
N ALA A 567 -23.63 -15.25 -19.76
CA ALA A 567 -23.43 -14.68 -18.43
C ALA A 567 -22.12 -15.26 -17.87
N LEU A 568 -21.08 -14.44 -17.78
CA LEU A 568 -19.76 -14.86 -17.29
C LEU A 568 -19.64 -14.67 -15.79
N VAL A 569 -20.06 -13.50 -15.27
CA VAL A 569 -20.03 -13.15 -13.85
C VAL A 569 -21.36 -12.53 -13.46
N ASP A 570 -21.98 -13.03 -12.39
CA ASP A 570 -23.19 -12.48 -11.81
C ASP A 570 -23.09 -12.49 -10.27
N THR A 571 -22.87 -11.31 -9.69
CA THR A 571 -22.70 -11.15 -8.24
C THR A 571 -24.00 -11.27 -7.46
N SER A 572 -25.17 -11.32 -8.13
CA SER A 572 -26.47 -11.53 -7.49
C SER A 572 -26.77 -13.01 -7.20
N LYS A 573 -26.04 -13.92 -7.83
CA LYS A 573 -26.23 -15.36 -7.67
C LYS A 573 -25.50 -15.92 -6.47
N GLU A 574 -25.92 -17.11 -6.03
CA GLU A 574 -25.15 -17.90 -5.07
C GLU A 574 -23.73 -18.18 -5.59
N ASP A 575 -22.78 -18.39 -4.70
CA ASP A 575 -21.34 -18.46 -4.98
C ASP A 575 -20.96 -19.40 -6.11
N LYS A 576 -21.51 -20.61 -6.13
CA LYS A 576 -21.26 -21.61 -7.17
C LYS A 576 -21.73 -21.19 -8.57
N TYR A 577 -22.58 -20.16 -8.66
CA TYR A 577 -23.14 -19.64 -9.91
C TYR A 577 -22.62 -18.23 -10.23
N ASN A 578 -21.74 -17.64 -9.40
CA ASN A 578 -21.16 -16.33 -9.72
C ASN A 578 -20.35 -16.34 -11.02
N PHE A 579 -19.74 -17.48 -11.36
CA PHE A 579 -19.08 -17.68 -12.65
C PHE A 579 -19.81 -18.78 -13.42
N SER A 580 -20.27 -18.47 -14.62
CA SER A 580 -21.00 -19.40 -15.44
C SER A 580 -20.68 -19.21 -16.93
N ASN A 581 -21.00 -20.21 -17.74
CA ASN A 581 -20.99 -20.15 -19.21
C ASN A 581 -22.40 -20.44 -19.75
N THR A 582 -23.44 -20.05 -19.04
CA THR A 582 -24.80 -20.20 -19.51
C THR A 582 -25.15 -19.10 -20.52
N PRO A 583 -25.85 -19.42 -21.61
CA PRO A 583 -26.38 -18.41 -22.54
C PRO A 583 -27.21 -17.39 -21.78
N ALA A 584 -26.98 -16.09 -22.07
CA ALA A 584 -27.74 -15.00 -21.51
C ALA A 584 -29.08 -14.80 -22.20
#